data_65575eccb4975f7f6690a4e5451266a2
#
_entry.id   65575eccb4975f7f6690a4e5451266a2
#
_cell.length_a   1.000
_cell.length_b   1.000
_cell.length_c   1.000
_cell.angle_alpha   90.00
_cell.angle_beta   90.00
_cell.angle_gamma   90.00
#
_symmetry.space_group_name_H-M   'P 1'
#
loop_
_entity.id
_entity.type
_entity.pdbx_description
1 polymer ?
#
loop_
_entity_poly.entity_id
_entity_poly.type
_entity_poly.pdbx_seq_one_letter_code
_entity_poly.pdbx_strand_id
1 'polypeptide(L)'
;CAAAGLKGTVLLAHEGINAFLAGPESAVATVLEQLRSDPRLTALKAKWSWSATLPFKRLWVRVKPEIVTLRRPGFDRRASPAPQLPPETLRRWLDAGHDDDGREVVLLDTRNAWEVAVGSFAGAIDPGISRFSQFASRLDDYADLRDRTVVTFCTGGIRCEKAAPLMKAAGFDTVYQLEGGILRYFEVCGGAHWRGDCVVFDDRQALRPDLSAVVDGSS
;
A
#
# COMPACT_ATOMS: atom_id res chain seq x y z
N CYS A 1 6.55 17.39 -14.36
CA CYS A 1 7.23 16.08 -14.49
C CYS A 1 7.99 15.96 -15.82
N ALA A 2 7.32 16.09 -16.99
CA ALA A 2 8.00 15.92 -18.30
C ALA A 2 9.15 16.92 -18.50
N ALA A 3 8.92 18.22 -18.27
CA ALA A 3 9.94 19.25 -18.37
C ALA A 3 11.13 19.05 -17.40
N ALA A 4 10.90 18.36 -16.28
CA ALA A 4 11.94 18.00 -15.31
C ALA A 4 12.64 16.66 -15.64
N GLY A 5 12.34 16.03 -16.78
CA GLY A 5 12.94 14.76 -17.20
C GLY A 5 12.53 13.55 -16.35
N LEU A 6 11.50 13.66 -15.51
CA LEU A 6 11.05 12.57 -14.65
C LEU A 6 10.34 11.48 -15.46
N LYS A 7 10.51 10.25 -15.02
CA LYS A 7 9.81 9.07 -15.51
C LYS A 7 8.95 8.49 -14.39
N GLY A 8 7.95 7.66 -14.76
CA GLY A 8 7.07 7.02 -13.77
C GLY A 8 5.61 7.07 -14.15
N THR A 9 4.75 6.86 -13.16
CA THR A 9 3.29 6.84 -13.34
C THR A 9 2.65 7.83 -12.38
N VAL A 10 1.77 8.68 -12.90
CA VAL A 10 0.92 9.59 -12.14
C VAL A 10 -0.54 9.27 -12.44
N LEU A 11 -1.30 8.94 -11.43
CA LEU A 11 -2.75 8.73 -11.49
C LEU A 11 -3.43 9.89 -10.76
N LEU A 12 -4.35 10.53 -11.45
CA LEU A 12 -5.17 11.63 -10.93
C LEU A 12 -6.63 11.18 -10.91
N ALA A 13 -7.33 11.47 -9.83
CA ALA A 13 -8.77 11.30 -9.71
C ALA A 13 -9.35 12.42 -8.84
N HIS A 14 -10.68 12.54 -8.78
CA HIS A 14 -11.32 13.48 -7.87
C HIS A 14 -10.98 13.23 -6.38
N GLU A 15 -10.59 12.00 -6.04
CA GLU A 15 -10.21 11.58 -4.69
C GLU A 15 -8.74 11.90 -4.33
N GLY A 16 -7.92 12.35 -5.28
CA GLY A 16 -6.53 12.73 -5.03
C GLY A 16 -5.55 12.35 -6.12
N ILE A 17 -4.31 12.11 -5.72
CA ILE A 17 -3.18 11.73 -6.59
C ILE A 17 -2.47 10.50 -6.03
N ASN A 18 -2.05 9.61 -6.92
CA ASN A 18 -1.05 8.57 -6.62
C ASN A 18 0.05 8.63 -7.68
N ALA A 19 1.29 8.80 -7.25
CA ALA A 19 2.42 8.97 -8.15
C ALA A 19 3.62 8.12 -7.72
N PHE A 20 4.24 7.50 -8.71
CA PHE A 20 5.57 6.90 -8.63
C PHE A 20 6.44 7.63 -9.64
N LEU A 21 7.41 8.38 -9.17
CA LEU A 21 8.28 9.20 -10.02
C LEU A 21 9.73 8.87 -9.72
N ALA A 22 10.57 8.83 -10.75
CA ALA A 22 12.00 8.65 -10.63
C ALA A 22 12.75 9.60 -11.55
N GLY A 23 13.91 10.03 -11.07
CA GLY A 23 14.81 10.95 -11.75
C GLY A 23 15.83 11.52 -10.77
N PRO A 24 16.61 12.55 -11.16
CA PRO A 24 17.50 13.25 -10.25
C PRO A 24 16.72 13.76 -9.01
N GLU A 25 17.32 13.63 -7.84
CA GLU A 25 16.68 14.00 -6.57
C GLU A 25 16.15 15.44 -6.59
N SER A 26 16.96 16.39 -7.07
CA SER A 26 16.57 17.80 -7.19
C SER A 26 15.33 18.02 -8.08
N ALA A 27 15.24 17.25 -9.17
CA ALA A 27 14.08 17.34 -10.07
C ALA A 27 12.81 16.76 -9.43
N VAL A 28 12.93 15.64 -8.69
CA VAL A 28 11.81 15.05 -7.93
C VAL A 28 11.35 16.02 -6.84
N ALA A 29 12.28 16.60 -6.07
CA ALA A 29 12.00 17.58 -5.03
C ALA A 29 11.27 18.80 -5.60
N THR A 30 11.75 19.37 -6.71
CA THR A 30 11.10 20.51 -7.37
C THR A 30 9.65 20.20 -7.78
N VAL A 31 9.41 19.01 -8.37
CA VAL A 31 8.05 18.62 -8.76
C VAL A 31 7.16 18.39 -7.55
N LEU A 32 7.70 17.84 -6.47
CA LEU A 32 6.96 17.66 -5.22
C LEU A 32 6.52 19.00 -4.63
N GLU A 33 7.40 19.99 -4.59
CA GLU A 33 7.07 21.35 -4.13
C GLU A 33 6.03 22.03 -5.03
N GLN A 34 6.15 21.85 -6.35
CA GLN A 34 5.11 22.33 -7.27
C GLN A 34 3.74 21.65 -7.03
N LEU A 35 3.71 20.35 -6.71
CA LEU A 35 2.46 19.68 -6.35
C LEU A 35 1.89 20.22 -5.03
N ARG A 36 2.74 20.46 -4.04
CA ARG A 36 2.35 21.01 -2.72
C ARG A 36 1.87 22.46 -2.78
N SER A 37 2.21 23.20 -3.84
CA SER A 37 1.67 24.57 -4.03
C SER A 37 0.17 24.59 -4.36
N ASP A 38 -0.41 23.46 -4.79
CA ASP A 38 -1.86 23.31 -4.91
C ASP A 38 -2.46 23.10 -3.50
N PRO A 39 -3.45 23.96 -3.08
CA PRO A 39 -4.06 23.87 -1.75
C PRO A 39 -4.63 22.48 -1.40
N ARG A 40 -5.02 21.72 -2.40
CA ARG A 40 -5.56 20.35 -2.22
C ARG A 40 -4.47 19.32 -1.88
N LEU A 41 -3.21 19.62 -2.17
CA LEU A 41 -2.06 18.71 -2.08
C LEU A 41 -0.99 19.19 -1.08
N THR A 42 -1.25 20.22 -0.30
CA THR A 42 -0.28 20.78 0.67
C THR A 42 0.24 19.74 1.66
N ALA A 43 -0.64 18.81 2.08
CA ALA A 43 -0.29 17.72 3.00
C ALA A 43 0.30 16.49 2.31
N LEU A 44 0.66 16.56 1.03
CA LEU A 44 1.19 15.43 0.27
C LEU A 44 2.52 14.96 0.87
N LYS A 45 2.53 13.73 1.39
CA LYS A 45 3.72 13.05 1.90
C LYS A 45 4.35 12.22 0.78
N ALA A 46 5.65 12.40 0.53
CA ALA A 46 6.41 11.56 -0.37
C ALA A 46 7.20 10.51 0.42
N LYS A 47 7.30 9.32 -0.14
CA LYS A 47 8.23 8.28 0.29
C LYS A 47 9.40 8.29 -0.67
N TRP A 48 10.60 8.33 -0.14
CA TRP A 48 11.82 8.38 -0.91
C TRP A 48 12.49 7.02 -0.92
N SER A 49 13.00 6.62 -2.07
CA SER A 49 13.88 5.48 -2.23
C SER A 49 14.91 5.77 -3.30
N TRP A 50 16.03 5.09 -3.24
CA TRP A 50 17.13 5.25 -4.19
C TRP A 50 17.33 3.98 -5.00
N SER A 51 17.71 4.13 -6.25
CA SER A 51 17.99 3.05 -7.18
C SER A 51 19.21 3.41 -8.01
N ALA A 52 20.05 2.43 -8.29
CA ALA A 52 21.24 2.63 -9.15
C ALA A 52 20.86 2.94 -10.60
N THR A 53 19.66 2.54 -11.03
CA THR A 53 19.15 2.78 -12.39
C THR A 53 17.74 3.37 -12.31
N LEU A 54 17.32 4.07 -13.37
CA LEU A 54 15.96 4.59 -13.50
C LEU A 54 14.97 3.43 -13.65
N PRO A 55 14.07 3.18 -12.66
CA PRO A 55 13.18 2.01 -12.66
C PRO A 55 11.93 2.19 -13.55
N PHE A 56 11.90 3.21 -14.41
CA PHE A 56 10.81 3.48 -15.35
C PHE A 56 11.34 3.88 -16.71
N LYS A 57 10.74 3.33 -17.78
CA LYS A 57 11.12 3.64 -19.17
C LYS A 57 10.58 4.99 -19.65
N ARG A 58 9.39 5.40 -19.17
CA ARG A 58 8.66 6.59 -19.63
C ARG A 58 7.80 7.19 -18.53
N LEU A 59 7.30 8.41 -18.77
CA LEU A 59 6.31 9.06 -17.92
C LEU A 59 4.90 8.74 -18.44
N TRP A 60 4.04 8.27 -17.53
CA TRP A 60 2.62 8.09 -17.77
C TRP A 60 1.83 8.98 -16.82
N VAL A 61 0.97 9.84 -17.37
CA VAL A 61 0.00 10.63 -16.59
C VAL A 61 -1.38 10.26 -17.06
N ARG A 62 -2.25 9.83 -16.14
CA ARG A 62 -3.61 9.40 -16.44
C ARG A 62 -4.61 9.98 -15.47
N VAL A 63 -5.73 10.47 -15.98
CA VAL A 63 -6.92 10.79 -15.19
C VAL A 63 -7.82 9.56 -15.18
N LYS A 64 -8.28 9.17 -14.00
CA LYS A 64 -9.13 8.00 -13.78
C LYS A 64 -10.33 8.37 -12.91
N PRO A 65 -11.44 7.64 -12.98
CA PRO A 65 -12.55 7.81 -12.03
C PRO A 65 -12.12 7.55 -10.59
N GLU A 66 -11.25 6.55 -10.38
CA GLU A 66 -10.70 6.18 -9.07
C GLU A 66 -9.19 5.94 -9.18
N ILE A 67 -8.42 6.33 -8.17
CA ILE A 67 -6.98 6.03 -8.07
C ILE A 67 -6.77 4.52 -7.98
N VAL A 68 -7.51 3.89 -7.07
CA VAL A 68 -7.61 2.43 -6.92
C VAL A 68 -9.06 2.05 -7.11
N THR A 69 -9.32 1.21 -8.10
CA THR A 69 -10.68 0.87 -8.52
C THR A 69 -11.34 -0.06 -7.51
N LEU A 70 -12.32 0.45 -6.76
CA LEU A 70 -13.15 -0.32 -5.83
C LEU A 70 -14.54 -0.66 -6.42
N ARG A 71 -15.04 0.18 -7.33
CA ARG A 71 -16.36 0.04 -7.97
C ARG A 71 -17.53 -0.04 -6.97
N ARG A 72 -17.50 0.78 -5.93
CA ARG A 72 -18.59 0.85 -4.96
C ARG A 72 -19.21 2.26 -4.96
N PRO A 73 -20.29 2.47 -5.73
CA PRO A 73 -20.99 3.75 -5.76
C PRO A 73 -21.43 4.19 -4.37
N GLY A 74 -21.28 5.48 -4.05
CA GLY A 74 -21.67 6.04 -2.76
C GLY A 74 -20.72 5.72 -1.59
N PHE A 75 -19.64 4.99 -1.82
CA PHE A 75 -18.65 4.78 -0.77
C PHE A 75 -17.79 6.03 -0.56
N ASP A 76 -17.83 6.57 0.66
CA ASP A 76 -16.94 7.62 1.10
C ASP A 76 -15.97 7.08 2.17
N ARG A 77 -14.68 6.99 1.81
CA ARG A 77 -13.62 6.53 2.73
C ARG A 77 -13.46 7.42 3.98
N ARG A 78 -13.97 8.67 3.92
CA ARG A 78 -13.88 9.62 5.03
C ARG A 78 -14.97 9.42 6.08
N ALA A 79 -16.07 8.74 5.72
CA ALA A 79 -17.19 8.49 6.63
C ALA A 79 -16.82 7.51 7.76
N SER A 80 -15.89 6.59 7.51
CA SER A 80 -15.43 5.59 8.49
C SER A 80 -13.89 5.48 8.45
N PRO A 81 -13.14 6.50 8.85
CA PRO A 81 -11.70 6.50 8.75
C PRO A 81 -11.09 5.39 9.61
N ALA A 82 -10.10 4.68 9.07
CA ALA A 82 -9.32 3.70 9.80
C ALA A 82 -7.95 4.30 10.18
N PRO A 83 -7.49 4.11 11.42
CA PRO A 83 -6.19 4.62 11.86
C PRO A 83 -5.04 3.90 11.13
N GLN A 84 -3.95 4.63 10.99
CA GLN A 84 -2.69 4.06 10.52
C GLN A 84 -1.96 3.42 11.70
N LEU A 85 -1.38 2.24 11.48
CA LEU A 85 -0.59 1.51 12.44
C LEU A 85 0.89 1.61 12.05
N PRO A 86 1.76 2.18 12.91
CA PRO A 86 3.19 2.22 12.67
C PRO A 86 3.79 0.81 12.49
N PRO A 87 4.78 0.63 11.59
CA PRO A 87 5.44 -0.66 11.38
C PRO A 87 6.00 -1.30 12.65
N GLU A 88 6.60 -0.51 13.53
CA GLU A 88 7.19 -0.97 14.79
C GLU A 88 6.12 -1.52 15.75
N THR A 89 4.95 -0.88 15.77
CA THR A 89 3.81 -1.35 16.57
C THR A 89 3.28 -2.65 16.02
N LEU A 90 3.12 -2.76 14.70
CA LEU A 90 2.72 -4.01 14.07
C LEU A 90 3.70 -5.14 14.41
N ARG A 91 5.01 -4.89 14.26
CA ARG A 91 6.03 -5.89 14.59
C ARG A 91 5.89 -6.37 16.04
N ARG A 92 5.78 -5.43 16.99
CA ARG A 92 5.61 -5.74 18.40
C ARG A 92 4.36 -6.59 18.69
N TRP A 93 3.24 -6.27 18.04
CA TRP A 93 2.01 -7.05 18.16
C TRP A 93 2.14 -8.46 17.57
N LEU A 94 2.83 -8.61 16.44
CA LEU A 94 3.10 -9.92 15.84
C LEU A 94 4.05 -10.76 16.70
N ASP A 95 5.05 -10.13 17.34
CA ASP A 95 5.95 -10.79 18.28
C ASP A 95 5.19 -11.28 19.54
N ALA A 96 4.19 -10.53 19.99
CA ALA A 96 3.36 -10.86 21.15
C ALA A 96 2.18 -11.79 20.82
N GLY A 97 1.73 -11.83 19.56
CA GLY A 97 0.51 -12.53 19.12
C GLY A 97 -0.80 -11.79 19.41
N HIS A 98 -0.75 -10.60 20.00
CA HIS A 98 -1.91 -9.78 20.36
C HIS A 98 -1.60 -8.27 20.29
N ASP A 99 -2.65 -7.46 20.20
CA ASP A 99 -2.57 -6.00 20.31
C ASP A 99 -2.39 -5.52 21.76
N ASP A 100 -2.38 -4.18 21.96
CA ASP A 100 -2.19 -3.58 23.28
C ASP A 100 -3.38 -3.82 24.24
N ASP A 101 -4.54 -4.20 23.71
CA ASP A 101 -5.73 -4.57 24.50
C ASP A 101 -5.86 -6.09 24.71
N GLY A 102 -4.87 -6.88 24.29
CA GLY A 102 -4.83 -8.33 24.41
C GLY A 102 -5.69 -9.07 23.36
N ARG A 103 -6.13 -8.38 22.29
CA ARG A 103 -6.91 -9.02 21.21
C ARG A 103 -5.99 -9.67 20.20
N GLU A 104 -6.42 -10.81 19.65
CA GLU A 104 -5.70 -11.46 18.54
C GLU A 104 -5.59 -10.53 17.34
N VAL A 105 -4.38 -10.43 16.78
CA VAL A 105 -4.09 -9.62 15.59
C VAL A 105 -4.18 -10.49 14.34
N VAL A 106 -5.02 -10.09 13.41
CA VAL A 106 -5.19 -10.74 12.11
C VAL A 106 -4.69 -9.82 11.01
N LEU A 107 -3.81 -10.35 10.17
CA LEU A 107 -3.30 -9.65 8.99
C LEU A 107 -4.15 -9.99 7.77
N LEU A 108 -4.64 -8.97 7.05
CA LEU A 108 -5.39 -9.12 5.82
C LEU A 108 -4.65 -8.44 4.67
N ASP A 109 -4.16 -9.24 3.73
CA ASP A 109 -3.52 -8.74 2.52
C ASP A 109 -4.59 -8.19 1.56
N THR A 110 -4.47 -6.95 1.12
CA THR A 110 -5.42 -6.34 0.19
C THR A 110 -4.92 -6.34 -1.25
N ARG A 111 -3.84 -7.07 -1.52
CA ARG A 111 -3.26 -7.24 -2.85
C ARG A 111 -3.99 -8.31 -3.65
N ASN A 112 -3.65 -8.41 -4.92
CA ASN A 112 -4.14 -9.49 -5.76
C ASN A 112 -3.41 -10.80 -5.42
N ALA A 113 -4.06 -11.95 -5.59
CA ALA A 113 -3.51 -13.26 -5.23
C ALA A 113 -2.14 -13.53 -5.88
N TRP A 114 -1.90 -13.09 -7.11
CA TRP A 114 -0.60 -13.25 -7.76
C TRP A 114 0.53 -12.46 -7.07
N GLU A 115 0.24 -11.31 -6.43
CA GLU A 115 1.20 -10.56 -5.62
C GLU A 115 1.47 -11.28 -4.28
N VAL A 116 0.40 -11.83 -3.68
CA VAL A 116 0.49 -12.62 -2.43
C VAL A 116 1.33 -13.88 -2.63
N ALA A 117 1.19 -14.54 -3.78
CA ALA A 117 1.96 -15.74 -4.13
C ALA A 117 3.48 -15.49 -4.21
N VAL A 118 3.92 -14.27 -4.50
CA VAL A 118 5.34 -13.87 -4.51
C VAL A 118 5.89 -13.69 -3.10
N GLY A 119 5.06 -13.21 -2.18
CA GLY A 119 5.40 -13.08 -0.77
C GLY A 119 4.35 -12.33 0.02
N SER A 120 4.23 -12.66 1.31
CA SER A 120 3.29 -12.02 2.25
C SER A 120 3.76 -12.20 3.69
N PHE A 121 3.09 -11.54 4.63
CA PHE A 121 3.31 -11.83 6.05
C PHE A 121 2.91 -13.26 6.39
N ALA A 122 3.67 -13.89 7.28
CA ALA A 122 3.34 -15.22 7.78
C ALA A 122 1.97 -15.22 8.48
N GLY A 123 1.08 -16.12 8.05
CA GLY A 123 -0.26 -16.22 8.61
C GLY A 123 -1.26 -15.17 8.12
N ALA A 124 -0.87 -14.28 7.19
CA ALA A 124 -1.79 -13.34 6.61
C ALA A 124 -2.87 -14.03 5.77
N ILE A 125 -4.07 -13.49 5.83
CA ILE A 125 -5.19 -13.94 5.00
C ILE A 125 -5.02 -13.38 3.60
N ASP A 126 -4.99 -14.27 2.59
CA ASP A 126 -5.13 -13.93 1.17
C ASP A 126 -6.62 -13.90 0.82
N PRO A 127 -7.16 -12.77 0.35
CA PRO A 127 -8.56 -12.70 -0.07
C PRO A 127 -8.85 -13.47 -1.38
N GLY A 128 -7.85 -14.01 -2.05
CA GLY A 128 -8.00 -14.78 -3.28
C GLY A 128 -8.54 -13.95 -4.45
N ILE A 129 -8.33 -12.64 -4.46
CA ILE A 129 -8.85 -11.74 -5.49
C ILE A 129 -7.86 -11.56 -6.64
N SER A 130 -8.35 -11.54 -7.87
CA SER A 130 -7.53 -11.23 -9.05
C SER A 130 -7.40 -9.73 -9.32
N ARG A 131 -8.28 -8.92 -8.71
CA ARG A 131 -8.29 -7.46 -8.80
C ARG A 131 -8.95 -6.86 -7.56
N PHE A 132 -8.45 -5.71 -7.10
CA PHE A 132 -8.93 -5.05 -5.89
C PHE A 132 -10.44 -4.70 -5.91
N SER A 133 -11.04 -4.50 -7.07
CA SER A 133 -12.50 -4.26 -7.18
C SER A 133 -13.38 -5.43 -6.68
N GLN A 134 -12.81 -6.61 -6.48
CA GLN A 134 -13.51 -7.76 -5.91
C GLN A 134 -13.48 -7.76 -4.38
N PHE A 135 -12.66 -6.93 -3.74
CA PHE A 135 -12.48 -6.93 -2.28
C PHE A 135 -13.81 -6.72 -1.53
N ALA A 136 -14.65 -5.79 -2.02
CA ALA A 136 -15.92 -5.48 -1.39
C ALA A 136 -16.89 -6.68 -1.33
N SER A 137 -16.84 -7.58 -2.31
CA SER A 137 -17.70 -8.77 -2.35
C SER A 137 -17.18 -9.93 -1.49
N ARG A 138 -15.96 -9.78 -0.94
CA ARG A 138 -15.35 -10.79 -0.07
C ARG A 138 -15.51 -10.50 1.42
N LEU A 139 -16.08 -9.34 1.80
CA LEU A 139 -16.16 -8.92 3.21
C LEU A 139 -16.97 -9.86 4.08
N ASP A 140 -18.03 -10.45 3.54
CA ASP A 140 -18.86 -11.39 4.30
C ASP A 140 -18.12 -12.70 4.62
N ASP A 141 -17.08 -13.04 3.84
CA ASP A 141 -16.23 -14.22 4.11
C ASP A 141 -15.39 -14.03 5.37
N TYR A 142 -15.29 -12.82 5.90
CA TYR A 142 -14.50 -12.46 7.09
C TYR A 142 -15.34 -12.04 8.28
N ALA A 143 -16.63 -12.43 8.30
CA ALA A 143 -17.56 -12.02 9.35
C ALA A 143 -17.13 -12.48 10.77
N ASP A 144 -16.39 -13.58 10.86
CA ASP A 144 -15.78 -14.12 12.07
C ASP A 144 -14.60 -13.30 12.63
N LEU A 145 -14.12 -12.34 11.85
CA LEU A 145 -13.04 -11.45 12.27
C LEU A 145 -13.52 -10.12 12.86
N ARG A 146 -14.83 -9.90 12.96
CA ARG A 146 -15.39 -8.60 13.37
C ARG A 146 -14.93 -8.16 14.75
N ASP A 147 -14.79 -9.07 15.67
CA ASP A 147 -14.38 -8.83 17.06
C ASP A 147 -12.87 -8.86 17.26
N ARG A 148 -12.08 -9.10 16.21
CA ARG A 148 -10.62 -9.16 16.26
C ARG A 148 -10.00 -7.85 15.83
N THR A 149 -8.72 -7.68 16.14
CA THR A 149 -7.93 -6.57 15.60
C THR A 149 -7.42 -6.94 14.22
N VAL A 150 -8.00 -6.32 13.18
CA VAL A 150 -7.60 -6.55 11.78
C VAL A 150 -6.65 -5.47 11.33
N VAL A 151 -5.49 -5.86 10.79
CA VAL A 151 -4.54 -4.94 10.15
C VAL A 151 -4.49 -5.22 8.66
N THR A 152 -4.97 -4.27 7.86
CA THR A 152 -4.89 -4.36 6.41
C THR A 152 -3.56 -3.84 5.90
N PHE A 153 -3.01 -4.47 4.86
CA PHE A 153 -1.77 -4.03 4.24
C PHE A 153 -1.77 -4.24 2.72
N CYS A 154 -0.93 -3.49 2.02
CA CYS A 154 -0.56 -3.70 0.62
C CYS A 154 0.84 -3.13 0.38
N THR A 155 1.37 -3.18 -0.83
CA THR A 155 2.73 -2.72 -1.16
C THR A 155 3.05 -1.33 -0.61
N GLY A 156 2.22 -0.32 -0.90
CA GLY A 156 2.46 1.08 -0.51
C GLY A 156 1.36 1.72 0.34
N GLY A 157 0.32 0.98 0.75
CA GLY A 157 -0.78 1.48 1.58
C GLY A 157 -2.01 1.99 0.82
N ILE A 158 -1.92 2.25 -0.48
CA ILE A 158 -2.98 2.93 -1.25
C ILE A 158 -4.32 2.14 -1.31
N ARG A 159 -4.26 0.80 -1.37
CA ARG A 159 -5.47 -0.06 -1.35
C ARG A 159 -6.11 -0.05 0.04
N CYS A 160 -5.30 -0.01 1.09
CA CYS A 160 -5.77 0.01 2.47
C CYS A 160 -6.56 1.28 2.81
N GLU A 161 -6.26 2.42 2.17
CA GLU A 161 -7.04 3.65 2.31
C GLU A 161 -8.51 3.50 1.91
N LYS A 162 -8.86 2.45 1.16
CA LYS A 162 -10.25 2.08 0.83
C LYS A 162 -10.70 0.83 1.56
N ALA A 163 -9.84 -0.20 1.68
CA ALA A 163 -10.19 -1.47 2.30
C ALA A 163 -10.54 -1.31 3.79
N ALA A 164 -9.70 -0.64 4.58
CA ALA A 164 -9.93 -0.50 6.01
C ALA A 164 -11.18 0.32 6.35
N PRO A 165 -11.45 1.51 5.75
CA PRO A 165 -12.71 2.20 5.93
C PRO A 165 -13.93 1.39 5.49
N LEU A 166 -13.81 0.59 4.42
CA LEU A 166 -14.88 -0.25 3.95
C LEU A 166 -15.22 -1.36 4.95
N MET A 167 -14.22 -1.99 5.56
CA MET A 167 -14.39 -2.98 6.63
C MET A 167 -15.07 -2.35 7.84
N LYS A 168 -14.61 -1.17 8.28
CA LYS A 168 -15.27 -0.44 9.39
C LYS A 168 -16.73 -0.15 9.08
N ALA A 169 -17.04 0.29 7.87
CA ALA A 169 -18.44 0.51 7.45
C ALA A 169 -19.27 -0.79 7.37
N ALA A 170 -18.61 -1.95 7.24
CA ALA A 170 -19.23 -3.28 7.27
C ALA A 170 -19.33 -3.90 8.67
N GLY A 171 -19.00 -3.14 9.73
CA GLY A 171 -19.17 -3.55 11.12
C GLY A 171 -17.98 -4.33 11.71
N PHE A 172 -16.76 -4.10 11.20
CA PHE A 172 -15.55 -4.56 11.87
C PHE A 172 -15.14 -3.52 12.93
N ASP A 173 -15.01 -3.93 14.19
CA ASP A 173 -14.83 -3.02 15.32
C ASP A 173 -13.46 -2.34 15.30
N THR A 174 -12.40 -3.13 15.14
CA THR A 174 -11.02 -2.68 15.24
C THR A 174 -10.27 -2.97 13.94
N VAL A 175 -10.12 -1.96 13.09
CA VAL A 175 -9.42 -2.07 11.80
C VAL A 175 -8.36 -1.00 11.69
N TYR A 176 -7.14 -1.43 11.41
CA TYR A 176 -5.99 -0.57 11.10
C TYR A 176 -5.54 -0.75 9.66
N GLN A 177 -4.78 0.23 9.17
CA GLN A 177 -4.02 0.12 7.94
C GLN A 177 -2.53 0.28 8.24
N LEU A 178 -1.69 -0.63 7.74
CA LEU A 178 -0.24 -0.54 7.92
C LEU A 178 0.29 0.76 7.29
N GLU A 179 0.86 1.63 8.12
CA GLU A 179 1.40 2.90 7.68
C GLU A 179 2.51 2.69 6.65
N GLY A 180 2.30 3.28 5.48
CA GLY A 180 3.28 3.17 4.41
C GLY A 180 3.33 1.82 3.71
N GLY A 181 2.56 0.83 4.17
CA GLY A 181 2.49 -0.52 3.59
C GLY A 181 3.75 -1.34 3.79
N ILE A 182 3.88 -2.42 3.01
CA ILE A 182 4.98 -3.39 3.09
C ILE A 182 6.35 -2.70 2.93
N LEU A 183 6.48 -1.78 1.97
CA LEU A 183 7.78 -1.13 1.73
C LEU A 183 8.24 -0.32 2.94
N ARG A 184 7.34 0.37 3.63
CA ARG A 184 7.69 1.07 4.86
C ARG A 184 8.01 0.11 6.01
N TYR A 185 7.30 -1.02 6.05
CA TYR A 185 7.62 -2.05 7.03
C TYR A 185 9.03 -2.62 6.81
N PHE A 186 9.44 -2.84 5.58
CA PHE A 186 10.80 -3.28 5.25
C PHE A 186 11.86 -2.25 5.66
N GLU A 187 11.61 -0.95 5.40
CA GLU A 187 12.53 0.12 5.81
C GLU A 187 12.79 0.14 7.33
N VAL A 188 11.77 -0.13 8.12
CA VAL A 188 11.79 0.06 9.58
C VAL A 188 12.08 -1.25 10.32
N CYS A 189 11.47 -2.34 9.89
CA CYS A 189 11.47 -3.63 10.59
C CYS A 189 12.23 -4.73 9.83
N GLY A 190 12.70 -4.45 8.61
CA GLY A 190 13.28 -5.47 7.75
C GLY A 190 12.24 -6.55 7.39
N GLY A 191 12.71 -7.80 7.25
CA GLY A 191 11.89 -8.95 6.87
C GLY A 191 11.21 -9.68 8.02
N ALA A 192 11.10 -9.11 9.22
CA ALA A 192 10.44 -9.77 10.35
C ALA A 192 9.01 -10.17 10.00
N HIS A 193 8.62 -11.43 10.28
CA HIS A 193 7.31 -12.01 9.97
C HIS A 193 6.95 -12.08 8.47
N TRP A 194 7.83 -11.69 7.57
CA TRP A 194 7.62 -11.71 6.13
C TRP A 194 8.20 -12.98 5.49
N ARG A 195 7.56 -13.47 4.42
CA ARG A 195 8.04 -14.59 3.61
C ARG A 195 8.01 -14.21 2.13
N GLY A 196 9.09 -14.51 1.40
CA GLY A 196 9.23 -14.21 -0.03
C GLY A 196 9.59 -12.75 -0.31
N ASP A 197 9.22 -12.27 -1.49
CA ASP A 197 9.54 -10.94 -2.01
C ASP A 197 8.29 -10.07 -2.14
N CYS A 198 8.45 -8.76 -2.26
CA CYS A 198 7.34 -7.82 -2.42
C CYS A 198 7.28 -7.31 -3.86
N VAL A 199 6.17 -7.58 -4.53
CA VAL A 199 5.93 -7.06 -5.88
C VAL A 199 5.84 -5.53 -5.86
N VAL A 200 6.57 -4.90 -6.81
CA VAL A 200 6.52 -3.47 -7.11
C VAL A 200 6.14 -3.24 -8.57
N PHE A 201 5.58 -2.06 -8.89
CA PHE A 201 5.03 -1.76 -10.21
C PHE A 201 5.99 -0.90 -11.05
N ASP A 202 7.27 -1.28 -11.05
CA ASP A 202 8.32 -0.68 -11.86
C ASP A 202 9.23 -1.77 -12.48
N ASP A 203 10.27 -1.38 -13.19
CA ASP A 203 11.15 -2.30 -13.92
C ASP A 203 11.92 -3.28 -12.98
N ARG A 204 11.91 -3.08 -11.66
CA ARG A 204 12.47 -4.01 -10.67
C ARG A 204 11.60 -5.23 -10.40
N GLN A 205 10.30 -5.17 -10.73
CA GLN A 205 9.25 -6.19 -10.57
C GLN A 205 9.00 -6.61 -9.11
N ALA A 206 10.03 -6.97 -8.35
CA ALA A 206 9.92 -7.30 -6.93
C ALA A 206 11.15 -6.81 -6.14
N LEU A 207 10.94 -6.61 -4.84
CA LEU A 207 11.99 -6.23 -3.89
C LEU A 207 12.07 -7.26 -2.76
N ARG A 208 13.29 -7.58 -2.34
CA ARG A 208 13.55 -8.32 -1.11
C ARG A 208 13.25 -7.47 0.12
N PRO A 209 13.17 -8.07 1.31
CA PRO A 209 12.97 -7.31 2.55
C PRO A 209 14.07 -6.28 2.88
N ASP A 210 15.26 -6.41 2.31
CA ASP A 210 16.34 -5.44 2.39
C ASP A 210 16.22 -4.30 1.35
N LEU A 211 15.10 -4.27 0.62
CA LEU A 211 14.79 -3.34 -0.47
C LEU A 211 15.68 -3.48 -1.72
N SER A 212 16.52 -4.48 -1.79
CA SER A 212 17.26 -4.81 -3.01
C SER A 212 16.31 -5.38 -4.08
N ALA A 213 16.59 -5.09 -5.35
CA ALA A 213 15.83 -5.67 -6.45
C ALA A 213 16.09 -7.19 -6.54
N VAL A 214 15.04 -7.94 -6.85
CA VAL A 214 15.19 -9.35 -7.22
C VAL A 214 15.81 -9.37 -8.62
N VAL A 215 17.09 -9.74 -8.70
CA VAL A 215 17.75 -9.94 -9.99
C VAL A 215 17.40 -11.37 -10.42
N ASP A 216 16.61 -11.52 -11.50
CA ASP A 216 16.44 -12.81 -12.12
C ASP A 216 17.81 -13.33 -12.57
N GLY A 217 18.26 -14.40 -11.93
CA GLY A 217 19.49 -15.10 -12.28
C GLY A 217 19.34 -15.90 -13.58
N SER A 218 18.84 -15.27 -14.64
CA SER A 218 18.71 -15.84 -15.97
C SER A 218 19.79 -15.24 -16.86
N SER A 219 20.92 -15.91 -16.90
CA SER A 219 21.88 -15.84 -18.01
C SER A 219 21.70 -17.06 -18.87
#